data_0b61d389f35b714eb8681cb501e78a24
#
_entry.id   0b61d389f35b714eb8681cb501e78a24
#
_cell.length_a   1.000
_cell.length_b   1.000
_cell.length_c   1.000
_cell.angle_alpha   90.00
_cell.angle_beta   90.00
_cell.angle_gamma   90.00
#
_symmetry.space_group_name_H-M   'P 1'
#
loop_
_entity.id
_entity.type
_entity.pdbx_description
1 polymer ?
#
loop_
_entity_poly.entity_id
_entity_poly.type
_entity_poly.pdbx_seq_one_letter_code
_entity_poly.pdbx_strand_id
1 'polypeptide(L)'
;TRYWRDWSSDVCSSDLKIKLLASDAAIYGVTTLLTRSMSFLLTPLYTHALANRSEFGVYAYLYSLLAFVNVVYAFGMDTAFLRFYSSKEPNKTEQAFSFSWWMIALIGVICTLLIFITADSIAGWIPDLKGQGILIRAIALIPLFDALTNVPYNLLRMQRRAKMFGFLRIANVAINLMLNLLLVGYFNKGLYGIILSGIISSLVAVIGVLPIIVKWLRMKYDIILSKEMLQFGLPTMPSAFSGMMLQVADRPIMTSIAGSDTTGLYQANYRLGIPMMMLVAVFEFAYKPFYLSHHEDEDAPRLFARIFTYFLIIACFVFLIISLFIQEIVTSSLGGISLIHHSYWEGIGIIPIILGGYILNGVATNVALGLHISKKTMWLPIATGLAAVTNIVLLFMLVPSYGIYGGAWATFVAYAVSAG
;
A
#
# COMPACT_ATOMS: atom_id res chain seq x y z
N THR A 1 -32.31 29.26 -32.18
CA THR A 1 -32.96 28.70 -30.95
C THR A 1 -32.66 27.20 -30.72
N ARG A 2 -32.38 26.40 -31.76
CA ARG A 2 -31.96 25.00 -31.62
C ARG A 2 -30.50 24.88 -31.16
N TYR A 3 -29.60 25.69 -31.65
CA TYR A 3 -28.18 25.74 -31.36
C TYR A 3 -27.89 25.98 -29.84
N TRP A 4 -28.65 26.88 -29.21
CA TRP A 4 -28.52 27.16 -27.77
C TRP A 4 -29.08 26.06 -26.87
N ARG A 5 -30.02 25.27 -27.35
CA ARG A 5 -30.60 24.16 -26.58
C ARG A 5 -29.67 22.94 -26.55
N ASP A 6 -29.00 22.68 -27.66
CA ASP A 6 -28.01 21.59 -27.76
C ASP A 6 -26.75 21.92 -26.94
N TRP A 7 -26.33 23.19 -26.96
CA TRP A 7 -25.17 23.65 -26.15
C TRP A 7 -25.45 23.57 -24.64
N SER A 8 -26.62 23.96 -24.18
CA SER A 8 -27.00 23.90 -22.76
C SER A 8 -27.20 22.46 -22.26
N SER A 9 -27.65 21.53 -23.12
CA SER A 9 -27.79 20.12 -22.77
C SER A 9 -26.41 19.41 -22.68
N ASP A 10 -25.48 19.75 -23.54
CA ASP A 10 -24.12 19.20 -23.54
C ASP A 10 -23.29 19.68 -22.36
N VAL A 11 -23.36 20.99 -22.02
CA VAL A 11 -22.72 21.57 -20.86
C VAL A 11 -23.30 20.98 -19.56
N CYS A 12 -24.63 20.89 -19.46
CA CYS A 12 -25.27 20.30 -18.28
C CYS A 12 -24.95 18.82 -18.13
N SER A 13 -24.81 18.07 -19.25
CA SER A 13 -24.39 16.65 -19.23
C SER A 13 -22.92 16.46 -18.88
N SER A 14 -22.03 17.39 -19.29
CA SER A 14 -20.61 17.36 -18.95
C SER A 14 -20.38 17.68 -17.47
N ASP A 15 -21.06 18.68 -16.92
CA ASP A 15 -20.97 19.04 -15.49
C ASP A 15 -21.48 17.91 -14.58
N LEU A 16 -22.54 17.22 -14.98
CA LEU A 16 -23.04 16.05 -14.24
C LEU A 16 -22.03 14.90 -14.27
N LYS A 17 -21.40 14.65 -15.41
CA LYS A 17 -20.35 13.63 -15.55
C LYS A 17 -19.11 13.97 -14.71
N ILE A 18 -18.71 15.23 -14.67
CA ILE A 18 -17.59 15.72 -13.85
C ILE A 18 -17.91 15.56 -12.36
N LYS A 19 -19.11 15.95 -11.91
CA LYS A 19 -19.55 15.75 -10.51
C LYS A 19 -19.60 14.28 -10.10
N LEU A 20 -20.08 13.39 -10.97
CA LEU A 20 -20.09 11.95 -10.70
C LEU A 20 -18.65 11.39 -10.64
N LEU A 21 -17.76 11.80 -11.55
CA LEU A 21 -16.35 11.43 -11.51
C LEU A 21 -15.66 11.90 -10.23
N ALA A 22 -15.90 13.14 -9.82
CA ALA A 22 -15.33 13.69 -8.59
C ALA A 22 -15.86 12.96 -7.35
N SER A 23 -17.15 12.61 -7.31
CA SER A 23 -17.75 11.82 -6.23
C SER A 23 -17.16 10.41 -6.16
N ASP A 24 -17.05 9.71 -7.29
CA ASP A 24 -16.45 8.37 -7.33
C ASP A 24 -14.98 8.42 -6.90
N ALA A 25 -14.24 9.38 -7.42
CA ALA A 25 -12.85 9.62 -7.06
C ALA A 25 -12.70 9.89 -5.56
N ALA A 26 -13.56 10.71 -4.96
CA ALA A 26 -13.55 10.98 -3.53
C ALA A 26 -13.78 9.69 -2.70
N ILE A 27 -14.75 8.85 -3.08
CA ILE A 27 -15.01 7.57 -2.40
C ILE A 27 -13.78 6.65 -2.49
N TYR A 28 -13.17 6.49 -3.66
CA TYR A 28 -11.97 5.68 -3.82
C TYR A 28 -10.78 6.22 -3.03
N GLY A 29 -10.60 7.55 -3.04
CA GLY A 29 -9.54 8.23 -2.30
C GLY A 29 -9.66 8.04 -0.80
N VAL A 30 -10.83 8.40 -0.24
CA VAL A 30 -11.12 8.25 1.20
C VAL A 30 -10.96 6.79 1.65
N THR A 31 -11.50 5.85 0.88
CA THR A 31 -11.38 4.43 1.20
C THR A 31 -9.92 3.96 1.22
N THR A 32 -9.12 4.40 0.26
CA THR A 32 -7.69 4.06 0.20
C THR A 32 -6.92 4.68 1.36
N LEU A 33 -7.23 5.94 1.72
CA LEU A 33 -6.63 6.61 2.88
C LEU A 33 -6.99 5.91 4.19
N LEU A 34 -8.24 5.54 4.40
CA LEU A 34 -8.68 4.79 5.58
C LEU A 34 -7.95 3.45 5.69
N THR A 35 -7.78 2.74 4.58
CA THR A 35 -7.03 1.47 4.58
C THR A 35 -5.56 1.68 4.95
N ARG A 36 -4.92 2.75 4.47
CA ARG A 36 -3.52 3.08 4.79
C ARG A 36 -3.36 3.60 6.23
N SER A 37 -4.32 4.36 6.74
CA SER A 37 -4.28 4.88 8.12
C SER A 37 -4.45 3.79 9.18
N MET A 38 -4.98 2.62 8.80
CA MET A 38 -5.24 1.54 9.74
C MET A 38 -3.99 1.08 10.49
N SER A 39 -2.85 0.97 9.81
CA SER A 39 -1.59 0.59 10.45
C SER A 39 -1.12 1.63 11.48
N PHE A 40 -1.40 2.90 11.26
CA PHE A 40 -1.17 3.97 12.23
C PHE A 40 -2.11 3.85 13.42
N LEU A 41 -3.41 3.67 13.17
CA LEU A 41 -4.44 3.54 14.22
C LEU A 41 -4.23 2.33 15.14
N LEU A 42 -3.67 1.23 14.61
CA LEU A 42 -3.35 0.03 15.37
C LEU A 42 -2.00 0.13 16.13
N THR A 43 -1.19 1.16 15.88
CA THR A 43 0.12 1.29 16.52
C THR A 43 0.02 1.41 18.05
N PRO A 44 -0.85 2.25 18.63
CA PRO A 44 -1.03 2.30 20.07
C PRO A 44 -1.40 0.94 20.66
N LEU A 45 -2.36 0.24 20.04
CA LEU A 45 -2.78 -1.08 20.48
C LEU A 45 -1.61 -2.06 20.50
N TYR A 46 -0.86 -2.15 19.40
CA TYR A 46 0.22 -3.13 19.28
C TYR A 46 1.39 -2.83 20.21
N THR A 47 1.76 -1.57 20.38
CA THR A 47 2.88 -1.20 21.25
C THR A 47 2.59 -1.42 22.74
N HIS A 48 1.31 -1.43 23.15
CA HIS A 48 0.91 -1.67 24.53
C HIS A 48 0.51 -3.13 24.80
N ALA A 49 -0.01 -3.85 23.79
CA ALA A 49 -0.56 -5.19 23.98
C ALA A 49 0.42 -6.32 23.63
N LEU A 50 1.47 -6.05 22.83
CA LEU A 50 2.50 -7.05 22.57
C LEU A 50 3.46 -7.17 23.76
N ALA A 51 3.94 -8.38 24.00
CA ALA A 51 4.73 -8.70 25.19
C ALA A 51 6.06 -7.91 25.24
N ASN A 52 6.68 -7.67 24.09
CA ASN A 52 7.95 -6.96 23.97
C ASN A 52 8.16 -6.37 22.56
N ARG A 53 9.23 -5.56 22.43
CA ARG A 53 9.62 -4.95 21.13
C ARG A 53 9.96 -5.99 20.07
N SER A 54 10.56 -7.12 20.46
CA SER A 54 10.91 -8.20 19.52
C SER A 54 9.66 -8.80 18.86
N GLU A 55 8.58 -9.03 19.60
CA GLU A 55 7.33 -9.54 19.04
C GLU A 55 6.73 -8.58 17.99
N PHE A 56 6.82 -7.26 18.25
CA PHE A 56 6.42 -6.26 17.26
C PHE A 56 7.35 -6.21 16.06
N GLY A 57 8.65 -6.47 16.24
CA GLY A 57 9.63 -6.61 15.17
C GLY A 57 9.36 -7.83 14.28
N VAL A 58 9.06 -8.98 14.89
CA VAL A 58 8.65 -10.20 14.16
C VAL A 58 7.38 -9.93 13.35
N TYR A 59 6.39 -9.26 13.94
CA TYR A 59 5.21 -8.80 13.19
C TYR A 59 5.61 -7.95 11.98
N ALA A 60 6.46 -6.94 12.17
CA ALA A 60 6.90 -6.05 11.09
C ALA A 60 7.64 -6.81 9.99
N TYR A 61 8.52 -7.73 10.36
CA TYR A 61 9.22 -8.62 9.45
C TYR A 61 8.26 -9.47 8.61
N LEU A 62 7.36 -10.19 9.26
CA LEU A 62 6.41 -11.07 8.59
C LEU A 62 5.51 -10.32 7.61
N TYR A 63 4.96 -9.17 8.03
CA TYR A 63 4.10 -8.36 7.17
C TYR A 63 4.86 -7.70 6.02
N SER A 64 6.14 -7.41 6.17
CA SER A 64 6.97 -6.94 5.06
C SER A 64 7.23 -8.05 4.03
N LEU A 65 7.43 -9.29 4.47
CA LEU A 65 7.51 -10.44 3.57
C LEU A 65 6.20 -10.67 2.82
N LEU A 66 5.05 -10.50 3.49
CA LEU A 66 3.74 -10.58 2.82
C LEU A 66 3.60 -9.56 1.69
N ALA A 67 4.17 -8.36 1.83
CA ALA A 67 4.13 -7.36 0.77
C ALA A 67 4.82 -7.85 -0.52
N PHE A 68 5.96 -8.54 -0.41
CA PHE A 68 6.64 -9.18 -1.54
C PHE A 68 5.84 -10.36 -2.09
N VAL A 69 5.35 -11.20 -1.21
CA VAL A 69 4.54 -12.37 -1.58
C VAL A 69 3.28 -11.93 -2.34
N ASN A 70 2.63 -10.83 -1.95
CA ASN A 70 1.45 -10.28 -2.63
C ASN A 70 1.73 -9.93 -4.10
N VAL A 71 2.93 -9.44 -4.45
CA VAL A 71 3.31 -9.19 -5.84
C VAL A 71 3.35 -10.49 -6.65
N VAL A 72 3.90 -11.56 -6.05
CA VAL A 72 3.94 -12.87 -6.70
C VAL A 72 2.54 -13.46 -6.87
N TYR A 73 1.68 -13.35 -5.86
CA TYR A 73 0.30 -13.85 -5.91
C TYR A 73 -0.55 -13.10 -6.95
N ALA A 74 -0.37 -11.80 -7.09
CA ALA A 74 -1.08 -11.00 -8.12
C ALA A 74 -0.66 -11.39 -9.54
N PHE A 75 0.58 -11.89 -9.73
CA PHE A 75 1.13 -12.37 -11.00
C PHE A 75 0.94 -11.40 -12.17
N GLY A 76 0.85 -10.10 -11.89
CA GLY A 76 0.58 -9.05 -12.87
C GLY A 76 -0.83 -9.10 -13.49
N MET A 77 -1.70 -10.02 -13.03
CA MET A 77 -3.04 -10.20 -13.61
C MET A 77 -4.03 -9.11 -13.19
N ASP A 78 -3.77 -8.43 -12.11
CA ASP A 78 -4.52 -7.24 -11.68
C ASP A 78 -4.38 -6.08 -12.68
N THR A 79 -3.16 -5.80 -13.15
CA THR A 79 -2.86 -4.78 -14.16
C THR A 79 -3.28 -5.22 -15.56
N ALA A 80 -3.09 -6.50 -15.89
CA ALA A 80 -3.55 -7.07 -17.15
C ALA A 80 -5.08 -6.95 -17.27
N PHE A 81 -5.84 -7.31 -16.23
CA PHE A 81 -7.29 -7.17 -16.23
C PHE A 81 -7.74 -5.72 -16.51
N LEU A 82 -7.11 -4.73 -15.86
CA LEU A 82 -7.45 -3.31 -16.08
C LEU A 82 -7.23 -2.88 -17.52
N ARG A 83 -6.19 -3.38 -18.19
CA ARG A 83 -5.89 -3.06 -19.59
C ARG A 83 -6.87 -3.69 -20.56
N PHE A 84 -7.27 -4.94 -20.32
CA PHE A 84 -8.13 -5.72 -21.23
C PHE A 84 -9.62 -5.61 -20.90
N TYR A 85 -9.99 -4.83 -19.88
CA TYR A 85 -11.38 -4.51 -19.61
C TYR A 85 -11.99 -3.68 -20.74
N SER A 86 -13.15 -4.09 -21.24
CA SER A 86 -13.92 -3.35 -22.25
C SER A 86 -15.39 -3.25 -21.87
N SER A 87 -15.88 -2.03 -21.67
CA SER A 87 -17.31 -1.80 -21.42
C SER A 87 -18.19 -2.06 -22.64
N LYS A 88 -17.60 -2.06 -23.85
CA LYS A 88 -18.31 -2.29 -25.10
C LYS A 88 -18.40 -3.78 -25.48
N GLU A 89 -17.52 -4.61 -24.94
CA GLU A 89 -17.42 -6.03 -25.23
C GLU A 89 -17.56 -6.87 -23.93
N PRO A 90 -18.80 -7.10 -23.43
CA PRO A 90 -19.02 -7.80 -22.18
C PRO A 90 -18.41 -9.21 -22.15
N ASN A 91 -18.49 -9.96 -23.25
CA ASN A 91 -17.93 -11.30 -23.35
C ASN A 91 -16.41 -11.32 -23.18
N LYS A 92 -15.69 -10.35 -23.75
CA LYS A 92 -14.23 -10.20 -23.61
C LYS A 92 -13.87 -9.85 -22.17
N THR A 93 -14.66 -8.98 -21.52
CA THR A 93 -14.48 -8.65 -20.12
C THR A 93 -14.72 -9.86 -19.19
N GLU A 94 -15.74 -10.69 -19.46
CA GLU A 94 -15.97 -11.93 -18.68
C GLU A 94 -14.82 -12.92 -18.83
N GLN A 95 -14.27 -13.07 -20.04
CA GLN A 95 -13.10 -13.92 -20.30
C GLN A 95 -11.85 -13.39 -19.62
N ALA A 96 -11.59 -12.07 -19.71
CA ALA A 96 -10.44 -11.43 -19.05
C ALA A 96 -10.55 -11.54 -17.52
N PHE A 97 -11.75 -11.35 -16.96
CA PHE A 97 -12.01 -11.53 -15.53
C PHE A 97 -11.73 -12.98 -15.09
N SER A 98 -12.30 -13.94 -15.82
CA SER A 98 -12.18 -15.37 -15.49
C SER A 98 -10.73 -15.83 -15.57
N PHE A 99 -10.02 -15.47 -16.63
CA PHE A 99 -8.62 -15.83 -16.80
C PHE A 99 -7.75 -15.23 -15.67
N SER A 100 -7.88 -13.92 -15.42
CA SER A 100 -7.11 -13.25 -14.35
C SER A 100 -7.38 -13.88 -12.98
N TRP A 101 -8.65 -14.14 -12.68
CA TRP A 101 -9.03 -14.69 -11.38
C TRP A 101 -8.52 -16.13 -11.20
N TRP A 102 -8.66 -16.99 -12.22
CA TRP A 102 -8.14 -18.35 -12.16
C TRP A 102 -6.63 -18.43 -12.08
N MET A 103 -5.91 -17.52 -12.80
CA MET A 103 -4.44 -17.45 -12.70
C MET A 103 -4.01 -17.04 -11.30
N ILE A 104 -4.63 -16.02 -10.71
CA ILE A 104 -4.36 -15.60 -9.32
C ILE A 104 -4.68 -16.72 -8.34
N ALA A 105 -5.81 -17.39 -8.49
CA ALA A 105 -6.18 -18.50 -7.63
C ALA A 105 -5.18 -19.67 -7.73
N LEU A 106 -4.80 -20.04 -8.94
CA LEU A 106 -3.84 -21.13 -9.19
C LEU A 106 -2.47 -20.83 -8.59
N ILE A 107 -1.90 -19.67 -8.93
CA ILE A 107 -0.59 -19.23 -8.41
C ILE A 107 -0.65 -19.04 -6.89
N GLY A 108 -1.73 -18.44 -6.39
CA GLY A 108 -1.94 -18.26 -4.95
C GLY A 108 -1.97 -19.59 -4.19
N VAL A 109 -2.69 -20.59 -4.69
CA VAL A 109 -2.73 -21.92 -4.08
C VAL A 109 -1.36 -22.61 -4.16
N ILE A 110 -0.69 -22.59 -5.31
CA ILE A 110 0.64 -23.18 -5.47
C ILE A 110 1.64 -22.54 -4.50
N CYS A 111 1.70 -21.21 -4.45
CA CYS A 111 2.61 -20.51 -3.55
C CYS A 111 2.28 -20.78 -2.08
N THR A 112 0.99 -20.79 -1.71
CA THR A 112 0.57 -21.13 -0.34
C THR A 112 1.00 -22.54 0.03
N LEU A 113 0.79 -23.54 -0.84
CA LEU A 113 1.23 -24.92 -0.60
C LEU A 113 2.75 -25.03 -0.46
N LEU A 114 3.51 -24.31 -1.30
CA LEU A 114 4.97 -24.27 -1.16
C LEU A 114 5.39 -23.69 0.19
N ILE A 115 4.76 -22.57 0.62
CA ILE A 115 5.04 -21.97 1.93
C ILE A 115 4.64 -22.93 3.06
N PHE A 116 3.52 -23.68 2.95
CA PHE A 116 3.10 -24.65 3.95
C PHE A 116 4.12 -25.78 4.12
N ILE A 117 4.66 -26.31 3.00
CA ILE A 117 5.67 -27.39 3.01
C ILE A 117 6.99 -26.88 3.60
N THR A 118 7.40 -25.66 3.25
CA THR A 118 8.69 -25.08 3.66
C THR A 118 8.63 -24.26 4.95
N ALA A 119 7.46 -24.17 5.61
CA ALA A 119 7.21 -23.30 6.75
C ALA A 119 8.20 -23.49 7.91
N ASP A 120 8.52 -24.72 8.26
CA ASP A 120 9.45 -25.01 9.36
C ASP A 120 10.90 -24.62 8.99
N SER A 121 11.29 -24.80 7.73
CA SER A 121 12.59 -24.34 7.23
C SER A 121 12.66 -22.81 7.24
N ILE A 122 11.62 -22.11 6.76
CA ILE A 122 11.55 -20.64 6.78
C ILE A 122 11.59 -20.11 8.22
N ALA A 123 10.83 -20.73 9.13
CA ALA A 123 10.86 -20.36 10.55
C ALA A 123 12.24 -20.58 11.17
N GLY A 124 12.98 -21.58 10.73
CA GLY A 124 14.34 -21.87 11.18
C GLY A 124 15.38 -20.80 10.79
N TRP A 125 15.15 -20.04 9.73
CA TRP A 125 16.03 -18.94 9.30
C TRP A 125 15.85 -17.67 10.13
N ILE A 126 14.74 -17.55 10.85
CA ILE A 126 14.42 -16.37 11.65
C ILE A 126 14.61 -16.74 13.12
N PRO A 127 15.62 -16.17 13.82
CA PRO A 127 15.97 -16.59 15.18
C PRO A 127 14.77 -16.60 16.15
N ASP A 128 13.92 -15.58 16.10
CA ASP A 128 12.75 -15.42 17.00
C ASP A 128 11.54 -16.27 16.61
N LEU A 129 11.60 -17.00 15.47
CA LEU A 129 10.52 -17.88 14.97
C LEU A 129 10.91 -19.35 14.93
N LYS A 130 12.08 -19.73 15.47
CA LYS A 130 12.49 -21.14 15.50
C LYS A 130 11.43 -22.01 16.18
N GLY A 131 10.98 -23.04 15.47
CA GLY A 131 9.92 -23.95 15.94
C GLY A 131 8.49 -23.42 15.82
N GLN A 132 8.30 -22.22 15.27
CA GLN A 132 6.98 -21.60 15.07
C GLN A 132 6.48 -21.67 13.64
N GLY A 133 6.74 -22.76 12.90
CA GLY A 133 6.28 -22.94 11.52
C GLY A 133 4.76 -22.79 11.35
N ILE A 134 3.99 -23.01 12.40
CA ILE A 134 2.54 -22.76 12.41
C ILE A 134 2.18 -21.29 12.11
N LEU A 135 2.97 -20.32 12.58
CA LEU A 135 2.76 -18.90 12.27
C LEU A 135 3.00 -18.62 10.79
N ILE A 136 4.04 -19.21 10.21
CA ILE A 136 4.35 -19.08 8.77
C ILE A 136 3.22 -19.65 7.92
N ARG A 137 2.69 -20.83 8.31
CA ARG A 137 1.52 -21.41 7.63
C ARG A 137 0.30 -20.51 7.76
N ALA A 138 0.00 -20.06 8.97
CA ALA A 138 -1.16 -19.21 9.21
C ALA A 138 -1.09 -17.89 8.40
N ILE A 139 0.05 -17.20 8.43
CA ILE A 139 0.19 -15.91 7.76
C ILE A 139 0.13 -16.01 6.23
N ALA A 140 0.51 -17.16 5.64
CA ALA A 140 0.43 -17.39 4.20
C ALA A 140 -1.00 -17.43 3.65
N LEU A 141 -2.01 -17.60 4.50
CA LEU A 141 -3.42 -17.54 4.11
C LEU A 141 -3.90 -16.12 3.83
N ILE A 142 -3.28 -15.10 4.46
CA ILE A 142 -3.67 -13.69 4.27
C ILE A 142 -3.50 -13.27 2.81
N PRO A 143 -2.30 -13.37 2.19
CA PRO A 143 -2.11 -12.97 0.80
C PRO A 143 -2.91 -13.83 -0.19
N LEU A 144 -3.21 -15.09 0.14
CA LEU A 144 -4.09 -15.93 -0.67
C LEU A 144 -5.49 -15.31 -0.76
N PHE A 145 -6.10 -15.01 0.37
CA PHE A 145 -7.44 -14.42 0.39
C PHE A 145 -7.44 -13.00 -0.18
N ASP A 146 -6.45 -12.18 0.12
CA ASP A 146 -6.33 -10.83 -0.41
C ASP A 146 -6.21 -10.83 -1.94
N ALA A 147 -5.38 -11.72 -2.51
CA ALA A 147 -5.20 -11.82 -3.95
C ALA A 147 -6.50 -12.19 -4.68
N LEU A 148 -7.33 -13.09 -4.13
CA LEU A 148 -8.62 -13.48 -4.70
C LEU A 148 -9.61 -12.30 -4.80
N THR A 149 -9.43 -11.24 -4.01
CA THR A 149 -10.28 -10.05 -4.04
C THR A 149 -9.82 -8.99 -5.06
N ASN A 150 -8.58 -9.06 -5.57
CA ASN A 150 -7.99 -8.01 -6.41
C ASN A 150 -8.78 -7.77 -7.71
N VAL A 151 -9.07 -8.84 -8.47
CA VAL A 151 -9.81 -8.73 -9.75
C VAL A 151 -11.25 -8.26 -9.53
N PRO A 152 -12.04 -8.79 -8.57
CA PRO A 152 -13.35 -8.26 -8.23
C PRO A 152 -13.34 -6.77 -7.85
N TYR A 153 -12.38 -6.30 -7.06
CA TYR A 153 -12.26 -4.89 -6.71
C TYR A 153 -11.92 -4.03 -7.94
N ASN A 154 -11.03 -4.49 -8.80
CA ASN A 154 -10.70 -3.81 -10.05
C ASN A 154 -11.92 -3.73 -10.98
N LEU A 155 -12.73 -4.79 -11.06
CA LEU A 155 -13.98 -4.79 -11.81
C LEU A 155 -14.95 -3.73 -11.28
N LEU A 156 -15.16 -3.63 -9.97
CA LEU A 156 -16.02 -2.60 -9.36
C LEU A 156 -15.55 -1.18 -9.70
N ARG A 157 -14.23 -0.95 -9.71
CA ARG A 157 -13.62 0.33 -10.11
C ARG A 157 -13.89 0.65 -11.58
N MET A 158 -13.69 -0.31 -12.48
CA MET A 158 -13.93 -0.13 -13.91
C MET A 158 -15.41 0.08 -14.22
N GLN A 159 -16.31 -0.55 -13.45
CA GLN A 159 -17.76 -0.37 -13.55
C GLN A 159 -18.27 0.91 -12.86
N ARG A 160 -17.40 1.72 -12.26
CA ARG A 160 -17.75 2.91 -11.46
C ARG A 160 -18.72 2.61 -10.31
N ARG A 161 -18.66 1.42 -9.72
CA ARG A 161 -19.46 1.03 -8.55
C ARG A 161 -18.78 1.45 -7.25
N ALA A 162 -18.45 2.74 -7.14
CA ALA A 162 -17.67 3.29 -6.04
C ALA A 162 -18.27 3.00 -4.66
N LYS A 163 -19.61 3.12 -4.52
CA LYS A 163 -20.31 2.86 -3.24
C LYS A 163 -20.11 1.41 -2.78
N MET A 164 -20.24 0.43 -3.68
CA MET A 164 -20.07 -0.98 -3.34
C MET A 164 -18.60 -1.29 -3.00
N PHE A 165 -17.67 -0.76 -3.79
CA PHE A 165 -16.24 -0.86 -3.51
C PHE A 165 -15.90 -0.28 -2.13
N GLY A 166 -16.36 0.96 -1.86
CA GLY A 166 -16.12 1.64 -0.58
C GLY A 166 -16.71 0.87 0.60
N PHE A 167 -17.96 0.42 0.49
CA PHE A 167 -18.61 -0.38 1.53
C PHE A 167 -17.81 -1.65 1.88
N LEU A 168 -17.45 -2.46 0.87
CA LEU A 168 -16.69 -3.70 1.09
C LEU A 168 -15.30 -3.45 1.71
N ARG A 169 -14.61 -2.40 1.26
CA ARG A 169 -13.30 -2.03 1.81
C ARG A 169 -13.39 -1.50 3.23
N ILE A 170 -14.34 -0.61 3.52
CA ILE A 170 -14.53 -0.06 4.87
C ILE A 170 -14.99 -1.16 5.82
N ALA A 171 -15.89 -2.05 5.40
CA ALA A 171 -16.30 -3.19 6.19
C ALA A 171 -15.11 -4.10 6.55
N ASN A 172 -14.24 -4.41 5.58
CA ASN A 172 -13.02 -5.18 5.84
C ASN A 172 -12.11 -4.49 6.87
N VAL A 173 -11.86 -3.18 6.72
CA VAL A 173 -11.05 -2.39 7.67
C VAL A 173 -11.69 -2.39 9.05
N ALA A 174 -12.99 -2.18 9.15
CA ALA A 174 -13.72 -2.16 10.43
C ALA A 174 -13.68 -3.53 11.12
N ILE A 175 -13.88 -4.62 10.39
CA ILE A 175 -13.81 -5.98 10.91
C ILE A 175 -12.37 -6.28 11.40
N ASN A 176 -11.36 -5.94 10.62
CA ASN A 176 -9.96 -6.14 11.02
C ASN A 176 -9.63 -5.34 12.28
N LEU A 177 -10.05 -4.06 12.36
CA LEU A 177 -9.85 -3.23 13.56
C LEU A 177 -10.56 -3.83 14.78
N MET A 178 -11.83 -4.22 14.62
CA MET A 178 -12.62 -4.83 15.71
C MET A 178 -11.98 -6.14 16.20
N LEU A 179 -11.54 -7.00 15.27
CA LEU A 179 -10.88 -8.25 15.63
C LEU A 179 -9.54 -8.02 16.33
N ASN A 180 -8.77 -7.02 15.92
CA ASN A 180 -7.53 -6.66 16.63
C ASN A 180 -7.82 -6.14 18.04
N LEU A 181 -8.83 -5.27 18.22
CA LEU A 181 -9.24 -4.82 19.55
C LEU A 181 -9.68 -5.98 20.45
N LEU A 182 -10.40 -6.95 19.91
CA LEU A 182 -10.85 -8.13 20.63
C LEU A 182 -9.72 -9.12 20.91
N LEU A 183 -9.01 -9.58 19.87
CA LEU A 183 -8.04 -10.66 20.00
C LEU A 183 -6.71 -10.20 20.63
N VAL A 184 -6.25 -9.01 20.28
CA VAL A 184 -4.99 -8.47 20.80
C VAL A 184 -5.23 -7.65 22.06
N GLY A 185 -6.23 -6.75 22.06
CA GLY A 185 -6.49 -5.87 23.20
C GLY A 185 -7.18 -6.57 24.37
N TYR A 186 -8.27 -7.29 24.13
CA TYR A 186 -9.05 -7.91 25.20
C TYR A 186 -8.57 -9.32 25.58
N PHE A 187 -8.35 -10.19 24.56
CA PHE A 187 -7.91 -11.57 24.80
C PHE A 187 -6.39 -11.73 24.94
N ASN A 188 -5.61 -10.68 24.74
CA ASN A 188 -4.14 -10.68 24.89
C ASN A 188 -3.44 -11.80 24.09
N LYS A 189 -3.91 -12.08 22.86
CA LYS A 189 -3.36 -13.16 22.01
C LYS A 189 -2.06 -12.77 21.29
N GLY A 190 -1.53 -11.55 21.50
CA GLY A 190 -0.27 -11.07 20.92
C GLY A 190 -0.23 -11.23 19.39
N LEU A 191 0.89 -11.69 18.88
CA LEU A 191 1.12 -11.89 17.44
C LEU A 191 0.11 -12.86 16.80
N TYR A 192 -0.29 -13.92 17.50
CA TYR A 192 -1.34 -14.85 17.02
C TYR A 192 -2.68 -14.14 16.81
N GLY A 193 -3.03 -13.21 17.70
CA GLY A 193 -4.24 -12.39 17.58
C GLY A 193 -4.20 -11.52 16.33
N ILE A 194 -3.06 -10.91 16.02
CA ILE A 194 -2.86 -10.08 14.82
C ILE A 194 -3.03 -10.91 13.56
N ILE A 195 -2.36 -12.05 13.47
CA ILE A 195 -2.43 -12.95 12.32
C ILE A 195 -3.85 -13.47 12.12
N LEU A 196 -4.51 -13.91 13.18
CA LEU A 196 -5.89 -14.42 13.11
C LEU A 196 -6.87 -13.32 12.68
N SER A 197 -6.71 -12.09 13.18
CA SER A 197 -7.48 -10.93 12.73
C SER A 197 -7.31 -10.67 11.23
N GLY A 198 -6.07 -10.79 10.72
CA GLY A 198 -5.76 -10.70 9.31
C GLY A 198 -6.46 -11.78 8.48
N ILE A 199 -6.34 -13.04 8.87
CA ILE A 199 -6.95 -14.18 8.17
C ILE A 199 -8.47 -14.02 8.10
N ILE A 200 -9.12 -13.77 9.24
CA ILE A 200 -10.59 -13.66 9.30
C ILE A 200 -11.07 -12.47 8.45
N SER A 201 -10.42 -11.31 8.55
CA SER A 201 -10.82 -10.13 7.79
C SER A 201 -10.64 -10.34 6.29
N SER A 202 -9.54 -10.94 5.84
CA SER A 202 -9.30 -11.26 4.43
C SER A 202 -10.28 -12.32 3.91
N LEU A 203 -10.62 -13.34 4.73
CA LEU A 203 -11.65 -14.33 4.39
C LEU A 203 -13.04 -13.68 4.24
N VAL A 204 -13.42 -12.79 5.16
CA VAL A 204 -14.68 -12.04 5.07
C VAL A 204 -14.70 -11.16 3.82
N ALA A 205 -13.57 -10.56 3.43
CA ALA A 205 -13.48 -9.82 2.16
C ALA A 205 -13.74 -10.71 0.95
N VAL A 206 -13.20 -11.94 0.91
CA VAL A 206 -13.50 -12.92 -0.16
C VAL A 206 -15.00 -13.25 -0.19
N ILE A 207 -15.60 -13.54 0.97
CA ILE A 207 -17.04 -13.82 1.07
C ILE A 207 -17.86 -12.62 0.55
N GLY A 208 -17.45 -11.39 0.89
CA GLY A 208 -18.11 -10.17 0.43
C GLY A 208 -18.07 -9.96 -1.09
N VAL A 209 -16.99 -10.38 -1.75
CA VAL A 209 -16.88 -10.30 -3.23
C VAL A 209 -17.36 -11.57 -3.95
N LEU A 210 -17.69 -12.64 -3.23
CA LEU A 210 -18.13 -13.92 -3.79
C LEU A 210 -19.29 -13.79 -4.79
N PRO A 211 -20.36 -12.98 -4.53
CA PRO A 211 -21.44 -12.78 -5.49
C PRO A 211 -20.94 -12.20 -6.84
N ILE A 212 -19.88 -11.38 -6.80
CA ILE A 212 -19.28 -10.81 -8.01
C ILE A 212 -18.52 -11.90 -8.75
N ILE A 213 -17.73 -12.70 -8.03
CA ILE A 213 -16.97 -13.80 -8.61
C ILE A 213 -17.93 -14.78 -9.31
N VAL A 214 -18.95 -15.25 -8.62
CA VAL A 214 -19.94 -16.22 -9.19
C VAL A 214 -20.64 -15.65 -10.41
N LYS A 215 -20.97 -14.35 -10.40
CA LYS A 215 -21.62 -13.69 -11.53
C LYS A 215 -20.75 -13.61 -12.78
N TRP A 216 -19.44 -13.31 -12.62
CA TRP A 216 -18.55 -12.99 -13.73
C TRP A 216 -17.63 -14.15 -14.13
N LEU A 217 -17.48 -15.17 -13.28
CA LEU A 217 -16.64 -16.32 -13.56
C LEU A 217 -17.29 -17.20 -14.63
N ARG A 218 -16.55 -17.44 -15.70
CA ARG A 218 -16.95 -18.32 -16.81
C ARG A 218 -15.84 -19.31 -17.10
N MET A 219 -16.23 -20.51 -17.57
CA MET A 219 -15.30 -21.57 -17.99
C MET A 219 -14.95 -21.47 -19.50
N LYS A 220 -15.19 -20.30 -20.13
CA LYS A 220 -14.84 -20.08 -21.54
C LYS A 220 -13.44 -19.50 -21.63
N TYR A 221 -12.58 -20.24 -22.30
CA TYR A 221 -11.18 -19.85 -22.53
C TYR A 221 -11.01 -19.26 -23.93
N ASP A 222 -10.33 -18.13 -24.00
CA ASP A 222 -9.76 -17.56 -25.22
C ASP A 222 -8.22 -17.59 -25.07
N ILE A 223 -7.57 -18.47 -25.80
CA ILE A 223 -6.12 -18.69 -25.74
C ILE A 223 -5.36 -17.45 -26.19
N ILE A 224 -5.87 -16.73 -27.20
CA ILE A 224 -5.22 -15.53 -27.75
C ILE A 224 -5.24 -14.43 -26.71
N LEU A 225 -6.42 -14.12 -26.14
CA LEU A 225 -6.57 -13.14 -25.08
C LEU A 225 -5.71 -13.50 -23.85
N SER A 226 -5.69 -14.76 -23.46
CA SER A 226 -4.92 -15.24 -22.31
C SER A 226 -3.41 -15.02 -22.52
N LYS A 227 -2.91 -15.29 -23.71
CA LYS A 227 -1.50 -15.06 -24.08
C LYS A 227 -1.16 -13.57 -24.08
N GLU A 228 -2.01 -12.73 -24.63
CA GLU A 228 -1.83 -11.28 -24.62
C GLU A 228 -1.80 -10.72 -23.19
N MET A 229 -2.69 -11.21 -22.32
CA MET A 229 -2.75 -10.81 -20.92
C MET A 229 -1.48 -11.21 -20.15
N LEU A 230 -0.94 -12.41 -20.37
CA LEU A 230 0.33 -12.84 -19.78
C LEU A 230 1.51 -12.01 -20.30
N GLN A 231 1.58 -11.79 -21.61
CA GLN A 231 2.64 -10.98 -22.21
C GLN A 231 2.65 -9.54 -21.70
N PHE A 232 1.49 -9.01 -21.31
CA PHE A 232 1.40 -7.69 -20.70
C PHE A 232 1.64 -7.72 -19.19
N GLY A 233 1.05 -8.68 -18.46
CA GLY A 233 1.08 -8.71 -17.01
C GLY A 233 2.45 -9.09 -16.44
N LEU A 234 3.10 -10.12 -16.98
CA LEU A 234 4.39 -10.59 -16.45
C LEU A 234 5.49 -9.52 -16.43
N PRO A 235 5.68 -8.70 -17.48
CA PRO A 235 6.67 -7.63 -17.46
C PRO A 235 6.39 -6.52 -16.43
N THR A 236 5.19 -6.43 -15.88
CA THR A 236 4.88 -5.44 -14.82
C THR A 236 5.34 -5.88 -13.43
N MET A 237 5.57 -7.19 -13.21
CA MET A 237 5.99 -7.73 -11.92
C MET A 237 7.33 -7.18 -11.41
N PRO A 238 8.41 -7.10 -12.22
CA PRO A 238 9.68 -6.53 -11.77
C PRO A 238 9.53 -5.08 -11.28
N SER A 239 8.71 -4.27 -11.94
CA SER A 239 8.44 -2.90 -11.52
C SER A 239 7.68 -2.84 -10.19
N ALA A 240 6.64 -3.68 -10.03
CA ALA A 240 5.92 -3.80 -8.77
C ALA A 240 6.83 -4.29 -7.62
N PHE A 241 7.71 -5.24 -7.91
CA PHE A 241 8.67 -5.76 -6.94
C PHE A 241 9.68 -4.69 -6.51
N SER A 242 10.22 -3.90 -7.45
CA SER A 242 11.12 -2.78 -7.15
C SER A 242 10.44 -1.72 -6.28
N GLY A 243 9.18 -1.41 -6.55
CA GLY A 243 8.37 -0.52 -5.71
C GLY A 243 8.18 -1.05 -4.28
N MET A 244 7.96 -2.36 -4.12
CA MET A 244 7.87 -2.98 -2.79
C MET A 244 9.23 -2.99 -2.08
N MET A 245 10.33 -3.26 -2.80
CA MET A 245 11.69 -3.16 -2.25
C MET A 245 11.92 -1.79 -1.60
N LEU A 246 11.61 -0.71 -2.30
CA LEU A 246 11.78 0.64 -1.76
C LEU A 246 10.93 0.92 -0.51
N GLN A 247 9.75 0.30 -0.40
CA GLN A 247 8.80 0.59 0.67
C GLN A 247 8.97 -0.26 1.94
N VAL A 248 9.45 -1.51 1.81
CA VAL A 248 9.38 -2.46 2.93
C VAL A 248 10.65 -3.31 3.14
N ALA A 249 11.69 -3.21 2.27
CA ALA A 249 12.90 -4.04 2.40
C ALA A 249 13.73 -3.71 3.66
N ASP A 250 13.56 -2.52 4.21
CA ASP A 250 14.24 -2.07 5.43
C ASP A 250 13.96 -3.00 6.63
N ARG A 251 12.75 -3.54 6.79
CA ARG A 251 12.39 -4.41 7.92
C ARG A 251 13.08 -5.78 7.87
N PRO A 252 13.00 -6.55 6.76
CA PRO A 252 13.72 -7.81 6.65
C PRO A 252 15.23 -7.66 6.79
N ILE A 253 15.80 -6.62 6.18
CA ILE A 253 17.24 -6.37 6.24
C ILE A 253 17.64 -5.96 7.67
N MET A 254 16.89 -5.05 8.31
CA MET A 254 17.16 -4.63 9.70
C MET A 254 17.04 -5.81 10.67
N THR A 255 16.01 -6.67 10.51
CA THR A 255 15.86 -7.86 11.35
C THR A 255 17.05 -8.80 11.21
N SER A 256 17.56 -9.00 9.99
CA SER A 256 18.71 -9.88 9.74
C SER A 256 20.03 -9.35 10.29
N ILE A 257 20.19 -8.03 10.37
CA ILE A 257 21.43 -7.37 10.80
C ILE A 257 21.41 -7.06 12.32
N ALA A 258 20.32 -6.46 12.78
CA ALA A 258 20.21 -5.87 14.11
C ALA A 258 19.17 -6.56 15.03
N GLY A 259 18.51 -7.60 14.53
CA GLY A 259 17.52 -8.38 15.28
C GLY A 259 16.12 -7.77 15.32
N SER A 260 15.17 -8.57 15.83
CA SER A 260 13.75 -8.21 15.86
C SER A 260 13.46 -7.09 16.86
N ASP A 261 14.18 -6.97 17.96
CA ASP A 261 13.98 -5.89 18.95
C ASP A 261 14.23 -4.51 18.32
N THR A 262 15.35 -4.37 17.61
CA THR A 262 15.70 -3.13 16.88
C THR A 262 14.68 -2.85 15.78
N THR A 263 14.23 -3.87 15.07
CA THR A 263 13.20 -3.73 14.03
C THR A 263 11.86 -3.29 14.63
N GLY A 264 11.49 -3.79 15.79
CA GLY A 264 10.28 -3.38 16.52
C GLY A 264 10.34 -1.92 16.93
N LEU A 265 11.47 -1.48 17.50
CA LEU A 265 11.72 -0.09 17.86
C LEU A 265 11.62 0.83 16.62
N TYR A 266 12.28 0.44 15.52
CA TYR A 266 12.21 1.15 14.25
C TYR A 266 10.78 1.25 13.73
N GLN A 267 10.06 0.12 13.65
CA GLN A 267 8.73 0.05 13.08
C GLN A 267 7.70 0.87 13.84
N ALA A 268 7.74 0.89 15.18
CA ALA A 268 6.84 1.70 15.98
C ALA A 268 6.97 3.19 15.66
N ASN A 269 8.22 3.67 15.60
CA ASN A 269 8.52 5.07 15.30
C ASN A 269 8.32 5.42 13.82
N TYR A 270 8.65 4.49 12.89
CA TYR A 270 8.39 4.66 11.47
C TYR A 270 6.90 4.92 11.16
N ARG A 271 5.99 4.23 11.86
CA ARG A 271 4.55 4.41 11.68
C ARG A 271 4.06 5.80 12.07
N LEU A 272 4.76 6.50 12.94
CA LEU A 272 4.42 7.89 13.29
C LEU A 272 4.71 8.87 12.14
N GLY A 273 5.44 8.45 11.11
CA GLY A 273 5.56 9.18 9.84
C GLY A 273 4.38 9.04 8.88
N ILE A 274 3.46 8.09 9.11
CA ILE A 274 2.31 7.83 8.24
C ILE A 274 1.44 9.07 7.98
N PRO A 275 1.18 9.99 8.92
CA PRO A 275 0.43 11.22 8.64
C PRO A 275 1.02 12.03 7.49
N MET A 276 2.36 12.13 7.38
CA MET A 276 3.01 12.81 6.25
C MET A 276 2.82 12.03 4.94
N MET A 277 2.95 10.71 4.98
CA MET A 277 2.66 9.86 3.82
C MET A 277 1.21 10.04 3.34
N MET A 278 0.25 10.17 4.26
CA MET A 278 -1.15 10.43 3.93
C MET A 278 -1.33 11.81 3.29
N LEU A 279 -0.66 12.85 3.78
CA LEU A 279 -0.69 14.18 3.17
C LEU A 279 -0.23 14.13 1.71
N VAL A 280 0.90 13.45 1.45
CA VAL A 280 1.42 13.25 0.09
C VAL A 280 0.42 12.48 -0.78
N ALA A 281 -0.17 11.41 -0.27
CA ALA A 281 -1.14 10.60 -1.01
C ALA A 281 -2.44 11.36 -1.33
N VAL A 282 -2.94 12.19 -0.41
CA VAL A 282 -4.12 13.07 -0.65
C VAL A 282 -3.81 14.08 -1.75
N PHE A 283 -2.64 14.70 -1.65
CA PHE A 283 -2.20 15.65 -2.67
C PHE A 283 -2.09 14.99 -4.05
N GLU A 284 -1.40 13.86 -4.16
CA GLU A 284 -1.25 13.11 -5.40
C GLU A 284 -2.62 12.74 -6.01
N PHE A 285 -3.53 12.27 -5.17
CA PHE A 285 -4.87 11.87 -5.60
C PHE A 285 -5.67 13.03 -6.20
N ALA A 286 -5.59 14.22 -5.62
CA ALA A 286 -6.27 15.41 -6.11
C ALA A 286 -5.53 16.03 -7.32
N TYR A 287 -4.20 16.03 -7.30
CA TYR A 287 -3.38 16.71 -8.28
C TYR A 287 -3.28 15.97 -9.62
N LYS A 288 -3.24 14.63 -9.61
CA LYS A 288 -3.08 13.85 -10.83
C LYS A 288 -4.17 14.10 -11.89
N PRO A 289 -5.48 14.05 -11.60
CA PRO A 289 -6.51 14.37 -12.60
C PRO A 289 -6.48 15.84 -13.02
N PHE A 290 -6.20 16.77 -12.10
CA PHE A 290 -6.08 18.19 -12.38
C PHE A 290 -4.95 18.46 -13.40
N TYR A 291 -3.78 17.90 -13.14
CA TYR A 291 -2.61 18.02 -14.01
C TYR A 291 -2.86 17.46 -15.41
N LEU A 292 -3.51 16.29 -15.51
CA LEU A 292 -3.82 15.67 -16.80
C LEU A 292 -4.85 16.45 -17.61
N SER A 293 -5.70 17.26 -16.98
CA SER A 293 -6.71 18.09 -17.68
C SER A 293 -6.21 19.45 -18.13
N HIS A 294 -5.13 19.98 -17.50
CA HIS A 294 -4.64 21.35 -17.76
C HIS A 294 -3.21 21.39 -18.33
N HIS A 295 -2.64 20.25 -18.74
CA HIS A 295 -1.25 20.20 -19.22
C HIS A 295 -1.02 20.87 -20.59
N GLU A 296 -2.10 21.09 -21.36
CA GLU A 296 -2.05 21.75 -22.67
C GLU A 296 -2.30 23.28 -22.56
N ASP A 297 -2.64 23.82 -21.38
CA ASP A 297 -2.90 25.23 -21.19
C ASP A 297 -1.59 26.04 -21.31
N GLU A 298 -1.65 27.24 -21.89
CA GLU A 298 -0.46 28.07 -22.11
C GLU A 298 0.27 28.46 -20.81
N ASP A 299 -0.46 28.62 -19.70
CA ASP A 299 0.06 28.98 -18.39
C ASP A 299 0.33 27.75 -17.47
N ALA A 300 0.14 26.54 -17.98
CA ALA A 300 0.30 25.28 -17.23
C ALA A 300 1.63 25.20 -16.44
N PRO A 301 2.81 25.53 -16.99
CA PRO A 301 4.06 25.43 -16.24
C PRO A 301 4.09 26.36 -15.01
N ARG A 302 3.55 27.56 -15.11
CA ARG A 302 3.47 28.50 -13.99
C ARG A 302 2.47 28.04 -12.93
N LEU A 303 1.33 27.52 -13.37
CA LEU A 303 0.28 27.00 -12.50
C LEU A 303 0.81 25.79 -11.71
N PHE A 304 1.46 24.83 -12.38
CA PHE A 304 2.03 23.66 -11.72
C PHE A 304 3.16 23.99 -10.76
N ALA A 305 4.05 24.92 -11.11
CA ALA A 305 5.09 25.41 -10.22
C ALA A 305 4.51 26.04 -8.95
N ARG A 306 3.42 26.82 -9.08
CA ARG A 306 2.73 27.44 -7.93
C ARG A 306 2.07 26.40 -7.03
N ILE A 307 1.38 25.41 -7.62
CA ILE A 307 0.73 24.32 -6.86
C ILE A 307 1.79 23.50 -6.11
N PHE A 308 2.90 23.17 -6.78
CA PHE A 308 4.02 22.47 -6.16
C PHE A 308 4.64 23.25 -5.00
N THR A 309 4.80 24.57 -5.16
CA THR A 309 5.27 25.46 -4.08
C THR A 309 4.33 25.43 -2.88
N TYR A 310 3.02 25.51 -3.09
CA TYR A 310 2.04 25.40 -2.01
C TYR A 310 2.07 24.04 -1.32
N PHE A 311 2.20 22.97 -2.10
CA PHE A 311 2.39 21.64 -1.52
C PHE A 311 3.61 21.58 -0.61
N LEU A 312 4.77 22.09 -1.07
CA LEU A 312 5.99 22.10 -0.26
C LEU A 312 5.84 22.95 1.00
N ILE A 313 5.21 24.13 0.92
CA ILE A 313 4.96 24.99 2.10
C ILE A 313 4.13 24.22 3.13
N ILE A 314 3.02 23.59 2.71
CA ILE A 314 2.15 22.82 3.61
C ILE A 314 2.90 21.63 4.19
N ALA A 315 3.63 20.89 3.36
CA ALA A 315 4.38 19.71 3.80
C ALA A 315 5.50 20.09 4.79
N CYS A 316 6.24 21.18 4.53
CA CYS A 316 7.25 21.70 5.46
C CYS A 316 6.63 22.22 6.76
N PHE A 317 5.47 22.85 6.71
CA PHE A 317 4.76 23.33 7.90
C PHE A 317 4.33 22.14 8.79
N VAL A 318 3.74 21.10 8.19
CA VAL A 318 3.36 19.87 8.90
C VAL A 318 4.61 19.17 9.45
N PHE A 319 5.69 19.10 8.66
CA PHE A 319 6.97 18.56 9.11
C PHE A 319 7.50 19.28 10.36
N LEU A 320 7.49 20.62 10.35
CA LEU A 320 7.97 21.42 11.49
C LEU A 320 7.09 21.20 12.72
N ILE A 321 5.77 21.25 12.58
CA ILE A 321 4.85 21.02 13.71
C ILE A 321 5.10 19.63 14.31
N ILE A 322 5.08 18.58 13.50
CA ILE A 322 5.26 17.22 14.01
C ILE A 322 6.66 17.09 14.63
N SER A 323 7.71 17.54 13.96
CA SER A 323 9.10 17.39 14.43
C SER A 323 9.39 18.15 15.72
N LEU A 324 8.82 19.34 15.89
CA LEU A 324 9.01 20.15 17.10
C LEU A 324 8.24 19.59 18.31
N PHE A 325 7.04 19.06 18.07
CA PHE A 325 6.15 18.57 19.14
C PHE A 325 6.07 17.05 19.22
N ILE A 326 6.95 16.32 18.49
CA ILE A 326 6.85 14.85 18.43
C ILE A 326 7.03 14.19 19.78
N GLN A 327 7.93 14.72 20.60
CA GLN A 327 8.16 14.17 21.93
C GLN A 327 6.91 14.34 22.81
N GLU A 328 6.32 15.54 22.83
CA GLU A 328 5.09 15.83 23.56
C GLU A 328 3.91 15.00 23.03
N ILE A 329 3.78 14.88 21.71
CA ILE A 329 2.72 14.08 21.06
C ILE A 329 2.83 12.62 21.48
N VAL A 330 4.04 12.08 21.52
CA VAL A 330 4.28 10.66 21.80
C VAL A 330 4.17 10.34 23.29
N THR A 331 4.67 11.25 24.15
CA THR A 331 4.71 11.03 25.61
C THR A 331 3.44 11.49 26.33
N SER A 332 2.63 12.36 25.70
CA SER A 332 1.35 12.76 26.27
C SER A 332 0.40 11.57 26.40
N SER A 333 -0.22 11.43 27.56
CA SER A 333 -1.20 10.39 27.80
C SER A 333 -2.62 10.94 27.71
N LEU A 334 -3.41 10.39 26.80
CA LEU A 334 -4.85 10.59 26.74
C LEU A 334 -5.55 9.45 27.49
N GLY A 335 -6.15 9.77 28.64
CA GLY A 335 -6.81 8.74 29.46
C GLY A 335 -5.85 7.70 30.08
N GLY A 336 -4.57 8.07 30.28
CA GLY A 336 -3.56 7.17 30.87
C GLY A 336 -2.82 6.29 29.83
N ILE A 337 -3.16 6.38 28.55
CA ILE A 337 -2.51 5.63 27.46
C ILE A 337 -1.75 6.62 26.58
N SER A 338 -0.44 6.42 26.44
CA SER A 338 0.41 7.18 25.50
C SER A 338 0.24 6.67 24.06
N LEU A 339 0.61 7.49 23.07
CA LEU A 339 0.47 7.11 21.66
C LEU A 339 1.26 5.85 21.30
N ILE A 340 2.45 5.69 21.88
CA ILE A 340 3.23 4.44 21.86
C ILE A 340 3.76 4.17 23.28
N HIS A 341 3.94 2.89 23.61
CA HIS A 341 4.46 2.47 24.91
C HIS A 341 5.86 3.05 25.17
N HIS A 342 6.17 3.38 26.42
CA HIS A 342 7.42 4.05 26.79
C HIS A 342 8.69 3.32 26.34
N SER A 343 8.66 1.99 26.22
CA SER A 343 9.79 1.20 25.73
C SER A 343 10.23 1.56 24.30
N TYR A 344 9.40 2.26 23.52
CA TYR A 344 9.71 2.67 22.13
C TYR A 344 10.18 4.13 22.01
N TRP A 345 10.24 4.89 23.12
CA TRP A 345 10.60 6.33 23.08
C TRP A 345 12.04 6.60 22.67
N GLU A 346 12.95 5.63 22.86
CA GLU A 346 14.33 5.74 22.38
C GLU A 346 14.43 5.98 20.87
N GLY A 347 13.42 5.57 20.11
CA GLY A 347 13.37 5.70 18.66
C GLY A 347 12.78 7.00 18.14
N ILE A 348 12.25 7.89 18.98
CA ILE A 348 11.54 9.13 18.56
C ILE A 348 12.39 9.98 17.61
N GLY A 349 13.71 10.02 17.81
CA GLY A 349 14.63 10.82 17.00
C GLY A 349 14.68 10.45 15.50
N ILE A 350 14.21 9.25 15.07
CA ILE A 350 14.16 8.90 13.66
C ILE A 350 12.96 9.53 12.94
N ILE A 351 11.93 9.97 13.65
CA ILE A 351 10.66 10.44 13.07
C ILE A 351 10.86 11.63 12.13
N PRO A 352 11.60 12.69 12.50
CA PRO A 352 11.87 13.79 11.58
C PRO A 352 12.56 13.34 10.28
N ILE A 353 13.48 12.36 10.35
CA ILE A 353 14.18 11.83 9.17
C ILE A 353 13.18 11.15 8.23
N ILE A 354 12.27 10.37 8.79
CA ILE A 354 11.21 9.66 8.03
C ILE A 354 10.21 10.64 7.42
N LEU A 355 9.79 11.67 8.17
CA LEU A 355 8.92 12.72 7.65
C LEU A 355 9.56 13.46 6.47
N GLY A 356 10.86 13.79 6.58
CA GLY A 356 11.64 14.38 5.48
C GLY A 356 11.71 13.46 4.27
N GLY A 357 11.90 12.15 4.49
CA GLY A 357 11.85 11.14 3.43
C GLY A 357 10.51 11.13 2.70
N TYR A 358 9.38 11.22 3.41
CA TYR A 358 8.06 11.31 2.77
C TYR A 358 7.84 12.61 1.99
N ILE A 359 8.42 13.74 2.41
CA ILE A 359 8.41 14.97 1.60
C ILE A 359 9.14 14.73 0.28
N LEU A 360 10.31 14.12 0.32
CA LEU A 360 11.08 13.78 -0.88
C LEU A 360 10.32 12.81 -1.80
N ASN A 361 9.61 11.84 -1.23
CA ASN A 361 8.71 10.98 -2.00
C ASN A 361 7.59 11.80 -2.67
N GLY A 362 7.03 12.80 -2.00
CA GLY A 362 6.07 13.74 -2.60
C GLY A 362 6.67 14.55 -3.74
N VAL A 363 7.92 15.00 -3.62
CA VAL A 363 8.67 15.65 -4.70
C VAL A 363 8.84 14.69 -5.88
N ALA A 364 9.30 13.45 -5.64
CA ALA A 364 9.46 12.42 -6.67
C ALA A 364 8.17 12.18 -7.45
N THR A 365 7.03 12.08 -6.75
CA THR A 365 5.72 11.88 -7.38
C THR A 365 5.33 13.06 -8.27
N ASN A 366 5.62 14.30 -7.85
CA ASN A 366 5.36 15.50 -8.65
C ASN A 366 6.21 15.56 -9.91
N VAL A 367 7.51 15.26 -9.80
CA VAL A 367 8.43 15.20 -10.95
C VAL A 367 8.01 14.09 -11.92
N ALA A 368 7.58 12.93 -11.40
CA ALA A 368 7.09 11.81 -12.19
C ALA A 368 5.92 12.18 -13.12
N LEU A 369 5.06 13.14 -12.73
CA LEU A 369 3.98 13.63 -13.61
C LEU A 369 4.52 14.28 -14.89
N GLY A 370 5.65 14.99 -14.84
CA GLY A 370 6.34 15.52 -16.04
C GLY A 370 6.77 14.41 -17.01
N LEU A 371 7.22 13.27 -16.49
CA LEU A 371 7.57 12.10 -17.31
C LEU A 371 6.34 11.45 -17.96
N HIS A 372 5.18 11.52 -17.33
CA HIS A 372 3.92 11.06 -17.91
C HIS A 372 3.47 11.91 -19.11
N ILE A 373 3.57 13.26 -19.01
CA ILE A 373 3.25 14.16 -20.15
C ILE A 373 4.23 13.95 -21.31
N SER A 374 5.52 13.93 -21.00
CA SER A 374 6.56 13.75 -22.02
C SER A 374 6.57 12.34 -22.63
N LYS A 375 5.65 11.45 -22.20
CA LYS A 375 5.56 10.04 -22.61
C LYS A 375 6.86 9.23 -22.36
N LYS A 376 7.72 9.72 -21.46
CA LYS A 376 9.00 9.08 -21.09
C LYS A 376 8.83 8.20 -19.85
N THR A 377 7.75 7.44 -19.75
CA THR A 377 7.38 6.65 -18.57
C THR A 377 8.37 5.53 -18.23
N MET A 378 9.26 5.15 -19.17
CA MET A 378 10.31 4.16 -18.94
C MET A 378 11.34 4.60 -17.89
N TRP A 379 11.48 5.91 -17.64
CA TRP A 379 12.37 6.42 -16.59
C TRP A 379 11.85 6.17 -15.17
N LEU A 380 10.53 6.02 -15.00
CA LEU A 380 9.94 5.79 -13.67
C LEU A 380 10.42 4.47 -13.01
N PRO A 381 10.37 3.30 -13.69
CA PRO A 381 10.94 2.07 -13.15
C PRO A 381 12.45 2.15 -12.90
N ILE A 382 13.18 2.89 -13.73
CA ILE A 382 14.63 3.08 -13.58
C ILE A 382 14.91 3.88 -12.30
N ALA A 383 14.28 5.03 -12.12
CA ALA A 383 14.44 5.87 -10.93
C ALA A 383 14.05 5.09 -9.64
N THR A 384 12.91 4.39 -9.67
CA THR A 384 12.47 3.57 -8.53
C THR A 384 13.44 2.40 -8.27
N GLY A 385 13.96 1.78 -9.31
CA GLY A 385 14.94 0.69 -9.21
C GLY A 385 16.27 1.17 -8.62
N LEU A 386 16.79 2.31 -9.07
CA LEU A 386 17.99 2.93 -8.52
C LEU A 386 17.79 3.31 -7.04
N ALA A 387 16.66 3.89 -6.70
CA ALA A 387 16.31 4.21 -5.32
C ALA A 387 16.25 2.96 -4.44
N ALA A 388 15.65 1.87 -4.94
CA ALA A 388 15.59 0.59 -4.22
C ALA A 388 17.00 -0.02 -4.00
N VAL A 389 17.85 -0.02 -5.01
CA VAL A 389 19.24 -0.49 -4.88
C VAL A 389 20.01 0.38 -3.89
N THR A 390 19.89 1.71 -3.99
CA THR A 390 20.52 2.65 -3.05
C THR A 390 20.04 2.38 -1.62
N ASN A 391 18.73 2.17 -1.41
CA ASN A 391 18.18 1.83 -0.10
C ASN A 391 18.84 0.59 0.47
N ILE A 392 18.88 -0.51 -0.30
CA ILE A 392 19.46 -1.78 0.14
C ILE A 392 20.95 -1.64 0.48
N VAL A 393 21.73 -1.00 -0.38
CA VAL A 393 23.17 -0.78 -0.14
C VAL A 393 23.38 0.02 1.14
N LEU A 394 22.64 1.12 1.31
CA LEU A 394 22.76 1.96 2.51
C LEU A 394 22.29 1.25 3.77
N LEU A 395 21.26 0.39 3.70
CA LEU A 395 20.84 -0.42 4.84
C LEU A 395 21.98 -1.33 5.33
N PHE A 396 22.64 -2.06 4.42
CA PHE A 396 23.78 -2.90 4.79
C PHE A 396 24.98 -2.11 5.31
N MET A 397 25.18 -0.87 4.86
CA MET A 397 26.30 -0.02 5.31
C MET A 397 26.00 0.69 6.63
N LEU A 398 24.77 1.21 6.80
CA LEU A 398 24.47 2.11 7.92
C LEU A 398 23.83 1.40 9.12
N VAL A 399 23.02 0.36 8.90
CA VAL A 399 22.33 -0.34 10.01
C VAL A 399 23.31 -0.98 11.02
N PRO A 400 24.44 -1.61 10.61
CA PRO A 400 25.39 -2.18 11.55
C PRO A 400 25.97 -1.17 12.54
N SER A 401 26.20 0.08 12.09
CA SER A 401 26.85 1.13 12.90
C SER A 401 25.87 2.08 13.59
N TYR A 402 24.70 2.35 12.94
CA TYR A 402 23.76 3.37 13.39
C TYR A 402 22.38 2.81 13.74
N GLY A 403 22.18 1.48 13.68
CA GLY A 403 20.91 0.84 14.05
C GLY A 403 19.70 1.45 13.33
N ILE A 404 18.69 1.87 14.12
CA ILE A 404 17.45 2.46 13.58
C ILE A 404 17.68 3.76 12.81
N TYR A 405 18.67 4.56 13.18
CA TYR A 405 19.02 5.78 12.45
C TYR A 405 19.59 5.45 11.08
N GLY A 406 20.40 4.38 10.98
CA GLY A 406 20.89 3.87 9.70
C GLY A 406 19.75 3.51 8.75
N GLY A 407 18.71 2.83 9.25
CA GLY A 407 17.50 2.53 8.49
C GLY A 407 16.74 3.77 8.02
N ALA A 408 16.57 4.75 8.90
CA ALA A 408 15.88 6.00 8.58
C ALA A 408 16.62 6.82 7.52
N TRP A 409 17.95 6.97 7.65
CA TRP A 409 18.77 7.68 6.66
C TRP A 409 18.86 6.95 5.32
N ALA A 410 18.92 5.61 5.32
CA ALA A 410 18.88 4.82 4.09
C ALA A 410 17.59 5.10 3.30
N THR A 411 16.45 5.11 3.98
CA THR A 411 15.15 5.42 3.38
C THR A 411 15.08 6.87 2.88
N PHE A 412 15.56 7.83 3.66
CA PHE A 412 15.60 9.25 3.28
C PHE A 412 16.40 9.47 2.00
N VAL A 413 17.64 8.92 1.93
CA VAL A 413 18.49 9.05 0.75
C VAL A 413 17.90 8.34 -0.46
N ALA A 414 17.28 7.18 -0.26
CA ALA A 414 16.61 6.46 -1.34
C ALA A 414 15.46 7.30 -1.96
N TYR A 415 14.65 7.96 -1.15
CA TYR A 415 13.63 8.87 -1.67
C TYR A 415 14.23 10.11 -2.33
N ALA A 416 15.39 10.61 -1.86
CA ALA A 416 16.11 11.69 -2.53
C ALA A 416 16.58 11.27 -3.94
N VAL A 417 17.13 10.06 -4.06
CA VAL A 417 17.53 9.48 -5.37
C VAL A 417 16.32 9.27 -6.29
N SER A 418 15.16 8.90 -5.73
CA SER A 418 13.94 8.78 -6.53
C SER A 418 13.40 10.13 -7.03
N ALA A 419 13.75 11.23 -6.36
CA ALA A 419 13.29 12.59 -6.68
C ALA A 419 14.21 13.33 -7.68
N GLY A 420 15.49 12.96 -7.77
CA GLY A 420 16.49 13.55 -8.68
C GLY A 420 16.65 12.76 -9.94
#